data_9a83a399057815e95a16c007dba3b23c
#
_entry.id   9a83a399057815e95a16c007dba3b23c
#
_cell.length_a   1.000
_cell.length_b   1.000
_cell.length_c   1.000
_cell.angle_alpha   90.00
_cell.angle_beta   90.00
_cell.angle_gamma   90.00
#
_symmetry.space_group_name_H-M   'P 1'
#
loop_
_entity.id
_entity.type
_entity.pdbx_description
1 polymer ?
#
loop_
_entity_poly.entity_id
_entity_poly.type
_entity_poly.pdbx_seq_one_letter_code
_entity_poly.pdbx_strand_id
1 'polypeptide(L)'
;MYIFLDHYNSQIFKNNNTNIGIIYRNYNDPKRNTALIKIAKACKKKRYQLFVSNDIKLAIKVKADGIYIPSFNKTKRFLNLEKKNLIILGSAHNQKEIQEKISQKCKAIFLSPIFHVEKSKKFLGLYKFNYLSYMNKINILALGGISENNIRKLKLLYISGFGGIQIFKKKPAYKRPVFIKNNF
;
A
#
# COMPACT_ATOMS: atom_id res chain seq x y z
N MET A 1 8.41 -1.35 0.95
CA MET A 1 7.46 -1.92 1.93
C MET A 1 6.43 -0.88 2.32
N TYR A 2 5.15 -1.27 2.50
CA TYR A 2 4.07 -0.33 2.80
C TYR A 2 3.31 -0.70 4.07
N ILE A 3 2.91 0.32 4.85
CA ILE A 3 2.15 0.15 6.09
C ILE A 3 0.84 0.92 5.99
N PHE A 4 -0.29 0.23 6.17
CA PHE A 4 -1.60 0.86 6.19
C PHE A 4 -1.95 1.32 7.61
N LEU A 5 -2.33 2.59 7.73
CA LEU A 5 -2.71 3.22 8.99
C LEU A 5 -4.10 3.84 8.91
N ASP A 6 -4.91 3.58 9.92
CA ASP A 6 -6.19 4.24 10.12
C ASP A 6 -6.08 5.38 11.17
N HIS A 7 -5.07 5.34 12.03
CA HIS A 7 -4.76 6.35 13.07
C HIS A 7 -3.25 6.46 13.30
N TYR A 8 -2.83 7.49 14.00
CA TYR A 8 -1.43 7.67 14.36
C TYR A 8 -0.98 6.61 15.38
N ASN A 9 0.12 5.94 15.09
CA ASN A 9 0.76 4.97 15.98
C ASN A 9 2.27 5.26 16.06
N SER A 10 2.72 5.74 17.22
CA SER A 10 4.13 6.13 17.44
C SER A 10 5.11 4.96 17.30
N GLN A 11 4.70 3.73 17.59
CA GLN A 11 5.57 2.55 17.51
C GLN A 11 6.09 2.31 16.07
N ILE A 12 5.27 2.60 15.07
CA ILE A 12 5.64 2.45 13.66
C ILE A 12 6.79 3.40 13.29
N PHE A 13 6.81 4.59 13.88
CA PHE A 13 7.83 5.60 13.62
C PHE A 13 9.09 5.46 14.48
N LYS A 14 9.18 4.47 15.38
CA LYS A 14 10.43 4.12 16.09
C LYS A 14 11.42 3.37 15.20
N ASN A 15 10.97 2.84 14.07
CA ASN A 15 11.80 2.12 13.13
C ASN A 15 12.74 3.06 12.36
N ASN A 16 13.96 2.59 12.09
CA ASN A 16 14.98 3.33 11.33
C ASN A 16 15.08 2.91 9.85
N ASN A 17 14.20 2.03 9.36
CA ASN A 17 14.16 1.67 7.95
C ASN A 17 13.59 2.83 7.13
N THR A 18 14.31 3.30 6.11
CA THR A 18 13.91 4.45 5.28
C THR A 18 13.01 4.08 4.10
N ASN A 19 13.01 2.82 3.66
CA ASN A 19 12.20 2.36 2.51
C ASN A 19 10.79 1.96 2.92
N ILE A 20 10.07 2.88 3.59
CA ILE A 20 8.70 2.67 4.06
C ILE A 20 7.77 3.67 3.40
N GLY A 21 6.68 3.16 2.83
CA GLY A 21 5.51 3.95 2.43
C GLY A 21 4.39 3.80 3.46
N ILE A 22 3.85 4.90 3.93
CA ILE A 22 2.68 4.93 4.81
C ILE A 22 1.45 5.23 3.97
N ILE A 23 0.42 4.39 4.07
CA ILE A 23 -0.87 4.61 3.43
C ILE A 23 -1.90 4.93 4.51
N TYR A 24 -2.32 6.19 4.56
CA TYR A 24 -3.36 6.63 5.48
C TYR A 24 -4.74 6.38 4.89
N ARG A 25 -5.55 5.55 5.57
CA ARG A 25 -6.80 5.00 5.04
C ARG A 25 -7.99 5.16 5.99
N ASN A 26 -8.09 6.20 6.75
CA ASN A 26 -9.28 6.46 7.57
C ASN A 26 -10.27 7.37 6.82
N TYR A 27 -11.49 6.88 6.57
CA TYR A 27 -12.52 7.60 5.81
C TYR A 27 -13.56 8.29 6.73
N ASN A 28 -13.82 7.72 7.90
CA ASN A 28 -15.00 8.03 8.71
C ASN A 28 -14.68 8.83 9.99
N ASP A 29 -13.42 9.12 10.29
CA ASP A 29 -13.04 9.82 11.50
C ASP A 29 -13.20 11.33 11.31
N PRO A 30 -14.02 12.02 12.13
CA PRO A 30 -14.13 13.49 12.12
C PRO A 30 -12.76 14.18 12.37
N LYS A 31 -11.89 13.54 13.15
CA LYS A 31 -10.53 14.01 13.44
C LYS A 31 -9.48 13.59 12.42
N ARG A 32 -9.91 13.08 11.26
CA ARG A 32 -9.06 12.60 10.17
C ARG A 32 -7.95 13.58 9.79
N ASN A 33 -8.26 14.85 9.67
CA ASN A 33 -7.29 15.89 9.29
C ASN A 33 -6.19 16.05 10.33
N THR A 34 -6.53 16.05 11.61
CA THR A 34 -5.58 16.19 12.72
C THR A 34 -4.66 14.96 12.81
N ALA A 35 -5.24 13.77 12.69
CA ALA A 35 -4.48 12.52 12.68
C ALA A 35 -3.48 12.49 11.51
N LEU A 36 -3.92 12.87 10.30
CA LEU A 36 -3.05 12.90 9.13
C LEU A 36 -1.92 13.92 9.25
N ILE A 37 -2.17 15.11 9.82
CA ILE A 37 -1.11 16.10 10.04
C ILE A 37 -0.01 15.53 10.96
N LYS A 38 -0.39 14.82 12.03
CA LYS A 38 0.58 14.14 12.91
C LYS A 38 1.39 13.08 12.15
N ILE A 39 0.72 12.28 11.33
CA ILE A 39 1.35 11.25 10.49
C ILE A 39 2.31 11.90 9.48
N ALA A 40 1.90 12.97 8.80
CA ALA A 40 2.72 13.67 7.82
C ALA A 40 4.01 14.24 8.44
N LYS A 41 3.91 14.87 9.62
CA LYS A 41 5.09 15.33 10.38
C LYS A 41 6.04 14.19 10.72
N ALA A 42 5.51 13.05 11.16
CA ALA A 42 6.30 11.87 11.49
C ALA A 42 6.96 11.25 10.24
N CYS A 43 6.24 11.14 9.12
CA CYS A 43 6.76 10.68 7.83
C CYS A 43 7.93 11.56 7.38
N LYS A 44 7.78 12.89 7.40
CA LYS A 44 8.84 13.83 7.03
C LYS A 44 10.10 13.64 7.89
N LYS A 45 9.94 13.54 9.23
CA LYS A 45 11.06 13.31 10.16
C LYS A 45 11.81 12.00 9.88
N LYS A 46 11.09 10.96 9.45
CA LYS A 46 11.64 9.63 9.19
C LYS A 46 11.99 9.39 7.71
N ARG A 47 11.76 10.35 6.82
CA ARG A 47 11.92 10.21 5.37
C ARG A 47 11.08 9.06 4.79
N TYR A 48 9.87 8.82 5.35
CA TYR A 48 8.90 7.86 4.84
C TYR A 48 8.04 8.52 3.79
N GLN A 49 7.71 7.79 2.74
CA GLN A 49 6.70 8.24 1.78
C GLN A 49 5.31 8.21 2.40
N LEU A 50 4.50 9.22 2.12
CA LEU A 50 3.11 9.31 2.58
C LEU A 50 2.14 9.28 1.41
N PHE A 51 1.18 8.37 1.49
CA PHE A 51 0.07 8.26 0.54
C PHE A 51 -1.26 8.46 1.26
N VAL A 52 -2.10 9.34 0.72
CA VAL A 52 -3.43 9.60 1.28
C VAL A 52 -4.48 8.87 0.47
N SER A 53 -5.34 8.12 1.15
CA SER A 53 -6.36 7.36 0.47
C SER A 53 -7.52 8.24 0.02
N ASN A 54 -7.80 8.19 -1.29
CA ASN A 54 -9.03 8.68 -1.93
C ASN A 54 -9.35 10.18 -1.76
N ASP A 55 -8.37 11.01 -1.34
CA ASP A 55 -8.58 12.42 -1.07
C ASP A 55 -7.42 13.28 -1.59
N ILE A 56 -7.64 13.89 -2.77
CA ILE A 56 -6.64 14.71 -3.46
C ILE A 56 -6.37 16.00 -2.69
N LYS A 57 -7.43 16.66 -2.22
CA LYS A 57 -7.30 17.95 -1.51
C LYS A 57 -6.46 17.79 -0.25
N LEU A 58 -6.73 16.74 0.49
CA LEU A 58 -6.03 16.44 1.74
C LEU A 58 -4.57 16.02 1.48
N ALA A 59 -4.30 15.24 0.41
CA ALA A 59 -2.94 14.87 0.04
C ALA A 59 -2.09 16.10 -0.32
N ILE A 60 -2.63 17.03 -1.09
CA ILE A 60 -1.96 18.29 -1.44
C ILE A 60 -1.71 19.12 -0.18
N LYS A 61 -2.72 19.25 0.69
CA LYS A 61 -2.63 20.03 1.94
C LYS A 61 -1.49 19.57 2.85
N VAL A 62 -1.27 18.25 2.95
CA VAL A 62 -0.21 17.69 3.81
C VAL A 62 1.11 17.45 3.06
N LYS A 63 1.20 17.83 1.79
CA LYS A 63 2.36 17.60 0.91
C LYS A 63 2.73 16.09 0.89
N ALA A 64 1.74 15.23 0.66
CA ALA A 64 1.95 13.81 0.52
C ALA A 64 2.69 13.47 -0.78
N ASP A 65 3.42 12.35 -0.80
CA ASP A 65 4.12 11.84 -1.98
C ASP A 65 3.16 11.26 -3.02
N GLY A 66 1.93 10.92 -2.61
CA GLY A 66 0.97 10.36 -3.54
C GLY A 66 -0.41 10.07 -2.96
N ILE A 67 -1.19 9.39 -3.81
CA ILE A 67 -2.57 8.99 -3.54
C ILE A 67 -2.66 7.47 -3.59
N TYR A 68 -3.49 6.91 -2.72
CA TYR A 68 -3.92 5.52 -2.81
C TYR A 68 -5.39 5.45 -3.24
N ILE A 69 -5.67 4.71 -4.32
CA ILE A 69 -7.02 4.50 -4.87
C ILE A 69 -7.52 3.11 -4.47
N PRO A 70 -8.55 3.00 -3.61
CA PRO A 70 -9.16 1.72 -3.25
C PRO A 70 -9.76 1.00 -4.46
N SER A 71 -9.93 -0.33 -4.36
CA SER A 71 -10.49 -1.17 -5.42
C SER A 71 -11.89 -0.72 -5.85
N PHE A 72 -12.73 -0.30 -4.90
CA PHE A 72 -14.09 0.14 -5.17
C PHE A 72 -14.18 1.48 -5.93
N ASN A 73 -13.13 2.31 -5.90
CA ASN A 73 -13.15 3.59 -6.61
C ASN A 73 -12.72 3.43 -8.06
N LYS A 74 -13.67 3.64 -8.98
CA LYS A 74 -13.49 3.54 -10.43
C LYS A 74 -13.38 4.88 -11.14
N THR A 75 -13.43 5.99 -10.40
CA THR A 75 -13.45 7.33 -11.01
C THR A 75 -12.10 7.68 -11.65
N LYS A 76 -12.16 8.40 -12.78
CA LYS A 76 -10.97 8.86 -13.51
C LYS A 76 -10.45 10.24 -13.06
N ARG A 77 -10.97 10.79 -11.97
CA ARG A 77 -10.56 12.11 -11.46
C ARG A 77 -9.10 12.23 -11.03
N PHE A 78 -8.40 11.10 -10.98
CA PHE A 78 -7.00 11.02 -10.56
C PHE A 78 -6.00 11.09 -11.73
N LEU A 79 -6.46 11.07 -12.99
CA LEU A 79 -5.61 10.91 -14.19
C LEU A 79 -4.54 11.99 -14.37
N ASN A 80 -4.78 13.20 -13.89
CA ASN A 80 -3.84 14.31 -14.08
C ASN A 80 -2.94 14.59 -12.86
N LEU A 81 -2.91 13.69 -11.87
CA LEU A 81 -2.10 13.88 -10.67
C LEU A 81 -0.61 13.69 -10.91
N GLU A 82 -0.22 12.97 -11.96
CA GLU A 82 1.18 12.85 -12.38
C GLU A 82 1.79 14.22 -12.69
N LYS A 83 1.01 15.13 -13.30
CA LYS A 83 1.43 16.53 -13.56
C LYS A 83 1.72 17.32 -12.27
N LYS A 84 1.26 16.83 -11.12
CA LYS A 84 1.50 17.41 -9.78
C LYS A 84 2.57 16.64 -9.00
N ASN A 85 3.35 15.79 -9.68
CA ASN A 85 4.37 14.91 -9.07
C ASN A 85 3.83 14.00 -7.98
N LEU A 86 2.54 13.62 -8.03
CA LEU A 86 1.93 12.68 -7.09
C LEU A 86 1.96 11.26 -7.65
N ILE A 87 2.52 10.35 -6.90
CA ILE A 87 2.52 8.92 -7.21
C ILE A 87 1.12 8.35 -6.96
N ILE A 88 0.58 7.60 -7.92
CA ILE A 88 -0.72 6.95 -7.78
C ILE A 88 -0.51 5.46 -7.49
N LEU A 89 -0.99 5.00 -6.35
CA LEU A 89 -1.05 3.59 -5.99
C LEU A 89 -2.51 3.12 -6.03
N GLY A 90 -2.74 1.89 -6.44
CA GLY A 90 -4.09 1.31 -6.46
C GLY A 90 -4.21 0.03 -5.65
N SER A 91 -5.43 -0.50 -5.51
CA SER A 91 -5.66 -1.87 -5.07
C SER A 91 -6.66 -2.59 -5.96
N ALA A 92 -6.50 -3.92 -6.06
CA ALA A 92 -7.32 -4.80 -6.87
C ALA A 92 -7.44 -6.19 -6.23
N HIS A 93 -8.52 -6.91 -6.56
CA HIS A 93 -8.79 -8.27 -6.11
C HIS A 93 -8.84 -9.29 -7.25
N ASN A 94 -8.90 -8.82 -8.50
CA ASN A 94 -9.04 -9.64 -9.70
C ASN A 94 -8.51 -8.89 -10.93
N GLN A 95 -8.47 -9.60 -12.07
CA GLN A 95 -7.97 -9.07 -13.34
C GLN A 95 -8.71 -7.81 -13.82
N LYS A 96 -10.05 -7.79 -13.69
CA LYS A 96 -10.86 -6.63 -14.10
C LYS A 96 -10.47 -5.38 -13.32
N GLU A 97 -10.32 -5.50 -12.00
CA GLU A 97 -9.92 -4.38 -11.14
C GLU A 97 -8.47 -3.95 -11.41
N ILE A 98 -7.56 -4.88 -11.77
CA ILE A 98 -6.20 -4.53 -12.20
C ILE A 98 -6.26 -3.63 -13.43
N GLN A 99 -7.05 -3.99 -14.47
CA GLN A 99 -7.21 -3.18 -15.66
C GLN A 99 -7.82 -1.80 -15.37
N GLU A 100 -8.77 -1.73 -14.45
CA GLU A 100 -9.32 -0.45 -13.97
C GLU A 100 -8.23 0.42 -13.33
N LYS A 101 -7.34 -0.13 -12.52
CA LYS A 101 -6.22 0.61 -11.90
C LYS A 101 -5.16 1.03 -12.91
N ILE A 102 -4.90 0.22 -13.93
CA ILE A 102 -4.04 0.60 -15.06
C ILE A 102 -4.63 1.79 -15.81
N SER A 103 -5.94 1.76 -16.11
CA SER A 103 -6.64 2.89 -16.76
C SER A 103 -6.66 4.15 -15.89
N GLN A 104 -6.57 4.03 -14.58
CA GLN A 104 -6.41 5.13 -13.61
C GLN A 104 -4.95 5.61 -13.48
N LYS A 105 -4.02 5.09 -14.29
CA LYS A 105 -2.58 5.46 -14.28
C LYS A 105 -1.90 5.17 -12.95
N CYS A 106 -2.29 4.09 -12.26
CA CYS A 106 -1.57 3.64 -11.08
C CYS A 106 -0.16 3.19 -11.44
N LYS A 107 0.85 3.63 -10.69
CA LYS A 107 2.24 3.20 -10.84
C LYS A 107 2.48 1.80 -10.27
N ALA A 108 1.75 1.44 -9.23
CA ALA A 108 1.75 0.11 -8.65
C ALA A 108 0.37 -0.25 -8.06
N ILE A 109 0.07 -1.54 -8.00
CA ILE A 109 -1.22 -2.06 -7.54
C ILE A 109 -1.03 -3.07 -6.41
N PHE A 110 -1.71 -2.84 -5.29
CA PHE A 110 -1.84 -3.83 -4.23
C PHE A 110 -2.85 -4.89 -4.64
N LEU A 111 -2.39 -6.09 -4.94
CA LEU A 111 -3.24 -7.24 -5.23
C LEU A 111 -3.53 -8.00 -3.92
N SER A 112 -4.80 -8.19 -3.60
CA SER A 112 -5.23 -8.73 -2.30
C SER A 112 -6.55 -9.51 -2.36
N PRO A 113 -6.83 -10.36 -1.35
CA PRO A 113 -5.89 -10.81 -0.35
C PRO A 113 -5.07 -12.00 -0.87
N ILE A 114 -3.75 -12.00 -0.63
CA ILE A 114 -2.91 -13.13 -1.04
C ILE A 114 -3.10 -14.34 -0.15
N PHE A 115 -3.18 -14.15 1.17
CA PHE A 115 -3.44 -15.18 2.16
C PHE A 115 -4.78 -14.94 2.85
N HIS A 116 -5.26 -15.91 3.60
CA HIS A 116 -6.50 -15.83 4.36
C HIS A 116 -6.51 -14.60 5.31
N VAL A 117 -7.64 -13.92 5.35
CA VAL A 117 -7.91 -12.79 6.25
C VAL A 117 -9.26 -13.01 6.94
N GLU A 118 -9.39 -12.60 8.21
CA GLU A 118 -10.63 -12.77 8.98
C GLU A 118 -11.87 -12.18 8.30
N LYS A 119 -11.70 -11.09 7.56
CA LYS A 119 -12.79 -10.37 6.89
C LYS A 119 -13.24 -11.02 5.57
N SER A 120 -12.55 -12.03 5.07
CA SER A 120 -12.88 -12.69 3.80
C SER A 120 -12.44 -14.14 3.79
N LYS A 121 -13.39 -15.04 3.54
CA LYS A 121 -13.07 -16.47 3.31
C LYS A 121 -12.33 -16.70 1.99
N LYS A 122 -12.43 -15.78 1.02
CA LYS A 122 -11.80 -15.89 -0.30
C LYS A 122 -10.44 -15.20 -0.30
N PHE A 123 -9.42 -15.89 -0.76
CA PHE A 123 -8.08 -15.37 -1.00
C PHE A 123 -7.52 -15.96 -2.30
N LEU A 124 -6.49 -15.33 -2.84
CA LEU A 124 -5.94 -15.70 -4.15
C LEU A 124 -5.06 -16.96 -4.08
N GLY A 125 -4.32 -17.13 -2.99
CA GLY A 125 -3.26 -18.14 -2.90
C GLY A 125 -2.07 -17.79 -3.80
N LEU A 126 -0.98 -18.55 -3.67
CA LEU A 126 0.28 -18.27 -4.38
C LEU A 126 0.15 -18.38 -5.89
N TYR A 127 -0.50 -19.43 -6.39
CA TYR A 127 -0.63 -19.71 -7.84
C TYR A 127 -1.40 -18.60 -8.56
N LYS A 128 -2.63 -18.35 -8.13
CA LYS A 128 -3.50 -17.35 -8.78
C LYS A 128 -2.92 -15.95 -8.63
N PHE A 129 -2.31 -15.65 -7.48
CA PHE A 129 -1.64 -14.39 -7.26
C PHE A 129 -0.49 -14.20 -8.25
N ASN A 130 0.40 -15.20 -8.36
CA ASN A 130 1.58 -15.13 -9.22
C ASN A 130 1.20 -15.05 -10.70
N TYR A 131 0.18 -15.81 -11.11
CA TYR A 131 -0.36 -15.73 -12.46
C TYR A 131 -0.84 -14.31 -12.80
N LEU A 132 -1.67 -13.69 -11.93
CA LEU A 132 -2.15 -12.32 -12.14
C LEU A 132 -1.01 -11.30 -12.11
N SER A 133 -0.02 -11.51 -11.25
CA SER A 133 1.14 -10.64 -11.17
C SER A 133 2.00 -10.69 -12.43
N TYR A 134 2.25 -11.88 -12.97
CA TYR A 134 3.06 -12.09 -14.17
C TYR A 134 2.37 -11.58 -15.43
N MET A 135 1.05 -11.80 -15.57
CA MET A 135 0.27 -11.42 -16.76
C MET A 135 0.11 -9.91 -16.95
N ASN A 136 0.37 -9.11 -15.93
CA ASN A 136 0.17 -7.66 -15.99
C ASN A 136 1.50 -6.91 -15.97
N LYS A 137 1.75 -6.10 -17.02
CA LYS A 137 2.95 -5.25 -17.14
C LYS A 137 2.85 -4.03 -16.22
N ILE A 138 2.65 -4.25 -14.91
CA ILE A 138 2.60 -3.22 -13.89
C ILE A 138 3.19 -3.75 -12.59
N ASN A 139 3.75 -2.87 -11.78
CA ASN A 139 4.29 -3.25 -10.47
C ASN A 139 3.18 -3.76 -9.55
N ILE A 140 3.22 -5.04 -9.21
CA ILE A 140 2.28 -5.66 -8.26
C ILE A 140 2.92 -5.71 -6.88
N LEU A 141 2.12 -5.30 -5.89
CA LEU A 141 2.46 -5.32 -4.46
C LEU A 141 1.55 -6.32 -3.76
N ALA A 142 2.11 -7.24 -2.98
CA ALA A 142 1.31 -8.21 -2.24
C ALA A 142 0.64 -7.57 -1.01
N LEU A 143 -0.65 -7.89 -0.79
CA LEU A 143 -1.40 -7.42 0.38
C LEU A 143 -2.39 -8.48 0.86
N GLY A 144 -2.68 -8.47 2.18
CA GLY A 144 -3.70 -9.29 2.82
C GLY A 144 -3.21 -10.63 3.37
N GLY A 145 -3.41 -10.84 4.67
CA GLY A 145 -3.06 -12.06 5.39
C GLY A 145 -1.56 -12.30 5.58
N ILE A 146 -0.71 -11.32 5.29
CA ILE A 146 0.73 -11.44 5.46
C ILE A 146 1.09 -11.38 6.95
N SER A 147 1.82 -12.39 7.42
CA SER A 147 2.24 -12.57 8.80
C SER A 147 3.69 -13.05 8.88
N GLU A 148 4.25 -13.12 10.08
CA GLU A 148 5.61 -13.66 10.30
C GLU A 148 5.76 -15.10 9.77
N ASN A 149 4.70 -15.90 9.87
CA ASN A 149 4.72 -17.32 9.49
C ASN A 149 4.72 -17.53 7.97
N ASN A 150 4.21 -16.57 7.19
CA ASN A 150 4.06 -16.75 5.74
C ASN A 150 4.85 -15.73 4.90
N ILE A 151 5.45 -14.72 5.49
CA ILE A 151 6.18 -13.66 4.77
C ILE A 151 7.31 -14.24 3.88
N ARG A 152 7.93 -15.34 4.30
CA ARG A 152 8.98 -16.00 3.50
C ARG A 152 8.46 -16.51 2.16
N LYS A 153 7.17 -16.86 2.06
CA LYS A 153 6.53 -17.32 0.82
C LYS A 153 6.45 -16.23 -0.25
N LEU A 154 6.54 -14.95 0.14
CA LEU A 154 6.55 -13.82 -0.80
C LEU A 154 7.78 -13.84 -1.73
N LYS A 155 8.87 -14.52 -1.36
CA LYS A 155 10.06 -14.68 -2.21
C LYS A 155 9.80 -15.53 -3.45
N LEU A 156 8.73 -16.32 -3.45
CA LEU A 156 8.31 -17.18 -4.56
C LEU A 156 7.46 -16.44 -5.60
N LEU A 157 7.19 -15.17 -5.37
CA LEU A 157 6.24 -14.40 -6.17
C LEU A 157 6.94 -13.35 -7.03
N TYR A 158 6.35 -13.08 -8.17
CA TYR A 158 6.73 -11.97 -9.05
C TYR A 158 6.09 -10.67 -8.54
N ILE A 159 6.73 -9.99 -7.59
CA ILE A 159 6.23 -8.78 -6.93
C ILE A 159 7.32 -7.73 -6.73
N SER A 160 6.93 -6.46 -6.76
CA SER A 160 7.82 -5.33 -6.48
C SER A 160 7.87 -4.96 -4.98
N GLY A 161 7.02 -5.58 -4.15
CA GLY A 161 6.98 -5.31 -2.73
C GLY A 161 5.72 -5.83 -2.06
N PHE A 162 5.50 -5.42 -0.81
CA PHE A 162 4.30 -5.82 -0.07
C PHE A 162 3.84 -4.75 0.90
N GLY A 163 2.58 -4.86 1.31
CA GLY A 163 1.97 -4.04 2.35
C GLY A 163 1.32 -4.89 3.45
N GLY A 164 1.17 -4.32 4.62
CA GLY A 164 0.52 -4.98 5.73
C GLY A 164 -0.03 -4.02 6.77
N ILE A 165 -0.90 -4.54 7.63
CA ILE A 165 -1.46 -3.84 8.79
C ILE A 165 -0.98 -4.55 10.07
N GLN A 166 -1.28 -5.83 10.21
CA GLN A 166 -1.07 -6.61 11.44
C GLN A 166 0.39 -6.97 11.68
N ILE A 167 1.15 -7.25 10.64
CA ILE A 167 2.56 -7.62 10.75
C ILE A 167 3.40 -6.54 11.45
N PHE A 168 2.93 -5.29 11.42
CA PHE A 168 3.61 -4.14 12.03
C PHE A 168 3.03 -3.74 13.38
N LYS A 169 1.94 -4.37 13.84
CA LYS A 169 1.31 -4.05 15.13
C LYS A 169 1.96 -4.80 16.32
N LYS A 170 2.53 -5.97 16.09
CA LYS A 170 2.97 -6.88 17.16
C LYS A 170 4.45 -6.78 17.55
N LYS A 171 5.32 -6.22 16.69
CA LYS A 171 6.75 -5.98 17.03
C LYS A 171 7.28 -4.75 16.30
N PRO A 172 8.19 -3.96 16.91
CA PRO A 172 8.94 -2.95 16.17
C PRO A 172 9.79 -3.68 15.12
N ALA A 173 9.43 -3.45 13.88
CA ALA A 173 10.09 -3.79 12.62
C ALA A 173 11.19 -4.85 12.63
N TYR A 174 11.04 -5.81 11.76
CA TYR A 174 12.09 -6.72 11.33
C TYR A 174 13.43 -6.01 11.18
N LYS A 175 14.46 -6.51 11.87
CA LYS A 175 15.85 -6.02 11.78
C LYS A 175 16.49 -6.25 10.40
N ARG A 176 15.85 -6.99 9.49
CA ARG A 176 16.35 -7.22 8.13
C ARG A 176 15.27 -6.95 7.09
N PRO A 177 15.50 -6.06 6.12
CA PRO A 177 14.61 -5.93 4.97
C PRO A 177 14.61 -7.26 4.21
N VAL A 178 13.42 -7.74 3.86
CA VAL A 178 13.29 -8.79 2.85
C VAL A 178 13.65 -8.10 1.53
N PHE A 179 14.88 -8.30 1.07
CA PHE A 179 15.30 -7.84 -0.25
C PHE A 179 14.52 -8.64 -1.28
N ILE A 180 13.58 -8.01 -1.92
CA ILE A 180 12.99 -8.50 -3.15
C ILE A 180 13.94 -8.00 -4.23
N LYS A 181 14.67 -8.91 -4.88
CA LYS A 181 15.51 -8.56 -6.02
C LYS A 181 14.63 -7.90 -7.07
N ASN A 182 14.94 -6.67 -7.43
CA ASN A 182 14.42 -6.07 -8.66
C ASN A 182 15.09 -6.81 -9.81
N ASN A 183 14.39 -7.78 -10.39
CA ASN A 183 14.74 -8.26 -11.72
C ASN A 183 14.09 -7.28 -12.71
N PHE A 184 14.89 -6.36 -13.21
CA PHE A 184 14.60 -5.65 -14.45
C PHE A 184 15.03 -6.51 -15.62
#